data_b017e0e07a9f54907b5a83d812e8d501
#
_entry.id   b017e0e07a9f54907b5a83d812e8d501
#
_cell.length_a   1.000
_cell.length_b   1.000
_cell.length_c   1.000
_cell.angle_alpha   90.00
_cell.angle_beta   90.00
_cell.angle_gamma   90.00
#
_symmetry.space_group_name_H-M   'P 1'
#
loop_
_entity.id
_entity.type
_entity.pdbx_description
1 polymer ?
#
loop_
_entity_poly.entity_id
_entity_poly.type
_entity_poly.pdbx_seq_one_letter_code
_entity_poly.pdbx_strand_id
1 'polypeptide(L)'
;RVPFTIDAHRSPHQQYFANRSFIAKQVGNVRDVGAEIGYTWNVGFPIVVNAGIFNGSGLTNQKDYWTKGVNYSAKAQFLFPNVNLVLSTQKIKPSDITVTMYDGGITFHKGGFIAEAEYLYKHYSKDAFHDVHAFDGFICYDIPVINQKSIIRKVSPLARYDFMSDHSDGTRYGGSDTELDALKINDYKRHRVTGGVTLSLAKPFISDIRINYEKYFYRKGGIAKTSEKDKIVVEFM
;
A
#
# COMPACT_ATOMS: atom_id res chain seq x y z
N ARG A 1 -6.54 13.30 2.71
CA ARG A 1 -5.84 12.22 1.98
C ARG A 1 -6.68 11.77 0.81
N VAL A 2 -6.03 11.36 -0.27
CA VAL A 2 -6.73 10.79 -1.42
C VAL A 2 -7.41 9.48 -1.01
N PRO A 3 -8.72 9.29 -1.26
CA PRO A 3 -9.45 8.08 -0.87
C PRO A 3 -9.10 6.91 -1.78
N PHE A 4 -7.98 6.24 -1.50
CA PHE A 4 -7.46 5.12 -2.29
C PHE A 4 -6.65 4.16 -1.40
N THR A 5 -6.78 2.85 -1.63
CA THR A 5 -6.14 1.73 -0.93
C THR A 5 -6.41 1.65 0.59
N ILE A 6 -5.92 0.58 1.22
CA ILE A 6 -5.93 0.40 2.68
C ILE A 6 -4.56 0.76 3.25
N ASP A 7 -3.50 0.02 2.87
CA ASP A 7 -2.17 0.15 3.47
C ASP A 7 -1.52 1.52 3.18
N ALA A 8 -1.57 2.00 1.94
CA ALA A 8 -1.00 3.30 1.61
C ALA A 8 -1.71 4.47 2.31
N HIS A 9 -3.00 4.32 2.62
CA HIS A 9 -3.79 5.34 3.32
C HIS A 9 -3.51 5.40 4.83
N ARG A 10 -2.89 4.38 5.43
CA ARG A 10 -2.52 4.39 6.85
C ARG A 10 -1.46 5.44 7.17
N SER A 11 -1.60 6.07 8.34
CA SER A 11 -0.51 6.87 8.90
C SER A 11 0.60 5.96 9.42
N PRO A 12 1.82 6.44 9.62
CA PRO A 12 2.91 5.65 10.20
C PRO A 12 2.50 4.96 11.52
N HIS A 13 1.77 5.66 12.40
CA HIS A 13 1.28 5.10 13.67
C HIS A 13 0.22 3.98 13.51
N GLN A 14 -0.44 3.90 12.37
CA GLN A 14 -1.45 2.88 12.09
C GLN A 14 -0.89 1.65 11.37
N GLN A 15 0.39 1.67 11.01
CA GLN A 15 1.03 0.56 10.35
C GLN A 15 1.35 -0.56 11.33
N TYR A 16 1.22 -1.79 10.87
CA TYR A 16 1.57 -2.99 11.64
C TYR A 16 3.04 -3.34 11.51
N PHE A 17 3.65 -3.06 10.36
CA PHE A 17 5.03 -3.41 10.03
C PHE A 17 5.91 -2.17 9.91
N ALA A 18 7.20 -2.31 10.18
CA ALA A 18 8.18 -1.24 10.03
C ALA A 18 8.31 -0.75 8.58
N ASN A 19 8.22 -1.65 7.61
CA ASN A 19 8.19 -1.29 6.20
C ASN A 19 6.78 -1.43 5.61
N ARG A 20 6.41 -0.52 4.71
CA ARG A 20 5.16 -0.59 3.95
C ARG A 20 5.13 -1.78 3.01
N SER A 21 3.91 -2.17 2.59
CA SER A 21 3.67 -3.16 1.54
C SER A 21 4.22 -2.73 0.19
N PHE A 22 4.29 -3.66 -0.76
CA PHE A 22 4.60 -3.31 -2.16
C PHE A 22 3.47 -2.50 -2.82
N ILE A 23 2.23 -2.67 -2.40
CA ILE A 23 1.10 -1.84 -2.84
C ILE A 23 1.39 -0.36 -2.55
N ALA A 24 1.81 -0.04 -1.33
CA ALA A 24 2.10 1.34 -0.95
C ALA A 24 3.25 1.98 -1.76
N LYS A 25 4.13 1.17 -2.34
CA LYS A 25 5.19 1.66 -3.24
C LYS A 25 4.68 1.94 -4.66
N GLN A 26 3.57 1.33 -5.07
CA GLN A 26 2.97 1.52 -6.40
C GLN A 26 1.99 2.68 -6.44
N VAL A 27 1.42 3.03 -5.31
CA VAL A 27 0.55 4.17 -5.16
C VAL A 27 1.39 5.44 -5.02
N GLY A 28 1.10 6.44 -5.82
CA GLY A 28 1.79 7.73 -5.75
C GLY A 28 1.48 8.51 -4.46
N ASN A 29 1.41 9.81 -4.54
CA ASN A 29 1.14 10.65 -3.39
C ASN A 29 -0.24 10.37 -2.78
N VAL A 30 -0.26 9.82 -1.56
CA VAL A 30 -1.48 9.59 -0.78
C VAL A 30 -2.06 10.87 -0.17
N ARG A 31 -1.38 12.00 -0.35
CA ARG A 31 -1.82 13.34 0.04
C ARG A 31 -1.74 14.24 -1.17
N ASP A 32 -2.83 14.91 -1.47
CA ASP A 32 -2.93 15.80 -2.61
C ASP A 32 -3.88 16.96 -2.29
N VAL A 33 -3.85 18.00 -3.11
CA VAL A 33 -4.76 19.14 -3.04
C VAL A 33 -5.93 18.87 -3.96
N GLY A 34 -7.14 19.01 -3.44
CA GLY A 34 -8.36 18.74 -4.19
C GLY A 34 -9.61 18.92 -3.35
N ALA A 35 -10.73 18.47 -3.87
CA ALA A 35 -12.02 18.43 -3.20
C ALA A 35 -12.51 16.99 -3.11
N GLU A 36 -13.05 16.62 -1.97
CA GLU A 36 -13.59 15.31 -1.69
C GLU A 36 -14.99 15.42 -1.11
N ILE A 37 -15.88 14.53 -1.49
CA ILE A 37 -17.19 14.35 -0.91
C ILE A 37 -17.30 12.94 -0.36
N GLY A 38 -17.86 12.81 0.83
CA GLY A 38 -18.13 11.52 1.47
C GLY A 38 -19.59 11.39 1.83
N TYR A 39 -20.11 10.17 1.71
CA TYR A 39 -21.45 9.83 2.14
C TYR A 39 -21.50 8.47 2.80
N THR A 40 -22.36 8.33 3.81
CA THR A 40 -22.56 7.07 4.52
C THR A 40 -24.02 6.64 4.38
N TRP A 41 -24.25 5.45 3.78
CA TRP A 41 -25.55 4.78 3.78
C TRP A 41 -25.60 3.75 4.90
N ASN A 42 -26.78 3.58 5.48
CA ASN A 42 -27.02 2.56 6.50
C ASN A 42 -28.17 1.65 6.03
N VAL A 43 -27.81 0.52 5.41
CA VAL A 43 -28.74 -0.46 4.83
C VAL A 43 -28.73 -1.79 5.60
N GLY A 44 -28.66 -1.73 6.94
CA GLY A 44 -28.43 -2.88 7.82
C GLY A 44 -26.95 -3.02 8.22
N PHE A 45 -26.05 -2.45 7.46
CA PHE A 45 -24.64 -2.19 7.78
C PHE A 45 -24.21 -0.88 7.10
N PRO A 46 -23.21 -0.17 7.65
CA PRO A 46 -22.72 1.07 7.05
C PRO A 46 -21.96 0.81 5.76
N ILE A 47 -22.27 1.60 4.72
CA ILE A 47 -21.51 1.70 3.48
C ILE A 47 -21.00 3.13 3.40
N VAL A 48 -19.67 3.30 3.44
CA VAL A 48 -19.01 4.61 3.36
C VAL A 48 -18.41 4.77 1.99
N VAL A 49 -18.82 5.81 1.26
CA VAL A 49 -18.27 6.14 -0.06
C VAL A 49 -17.63 7.51 0.00
N ASN A 50 -16.39 7.58 -0.46
CA ASN A 50 -15.64 8.81 -0.64
C ASN A 50 -15.26 8.94 -2.11
N ALA A 51 -15.44 10.12 -2.69
CA ALA A 51 -14.99 10.40 -4.04
C ALA A 51 -14.46 11.84 -4.13
N GLY A 52 -13.44 12.04 -4.94
CA GLY A 52 -12.84 13.36 -5.05
C GLY A 52 -12.07 13.58 -6.35
N ILE A 53 -11.81 14.86 -6.60
CA ILE A 53 -10.98 15.36 -7.68
C ILE A 53 -9.75 16.02 -7.10
N PHE A 54 -8.60 15.77 -7.70
CA PHE A 54 -7.31 16.14 -7.15
C PHE A 54 -6.40 16.72 -8.23
N ASN A 55 -5.40 17.50 -7.78
CA ASN A 55 -4.40 18.10 -8.63
C ASN A 55 -3.40 17.09 -9.22
N GLY A 56 -3.06 16.02 -8.48
CA GLY A 56 -2.11 14.99 -8.91
C GLY A 56 -0.65 15.27 -8.56
N SER A 57 -0.34 16.46 -8.03
CA SER A 57 1.03 16.88 -7.71
C SER A 57 1.51 16.51 -6.31
N GLY A 58 0.61 16.05 -5.45
CA GLY A 58 0.90 15.91 -4.03
C GLY A 58 0.97 17.27 -3.33
N LEU A 59 1.68 17.32 -2.19
CA LEU A 59 1.77 18.54 -1.37
C LEU A 59 2.99 19.42 -1.67
N THR A 60 3.98 18.93 -2.38
CA THR A 60 5.31 19.54 -2.44
C THR A 60 5.62 20.31 -3.71
N ASN A 61 5.14 19.93 -4.86
CA ASN A 61 5.52 20.56 -6.13
C ASN A 61 4.30 21.07 -6.90
N GLN A 62 3.45 21.84 -6.24
CA GLN A 62 2.19 22.31 -6.81
C GLN A 62 2.36 23.18 -8.07
N LYS A 63 3.49 23.83 -8.24
CA LYS A 63 3.78 24.68 -9.42
C LYS A 63 4.05 23.86 -10.69
N ASP A 64 4.67 22.70 -10.55
CA ASP A 64 5.20 21.94 -11.68
C ASP A 64 4.21 20.89 -12.21
N TYR A 65 3.13 20.62 -11.49
CA TYR A 65 2.23 19.50 -11.74
C TYR A 65 0.77 19.88 -11.95
N TRP A 66 0.46 21.12 -12.30
CA TRP A 66 -0.86 21.42 -12.82
C TRP A 66 -1.04 20.67 -14.14
N THR A 67 -1.45 19.41 -14.02
CA THR A 67 -1.82 18.64 -15.19
C THR A 67 -3.06 19.25 -15.80
N LYS A 68 -3.09 19.37 -17.14
CA LYS A 68 -4.27 19.82 -17.87
C LYS A 68 -5.47 18.87 -17.74
N GLY A 69 -5.36 17.84 -16.91
CA GLY A 69 -6.36 16.81 -16.69
C GLY A 69 -6.77 16.71 -15.22
N VAL A 70 -8.05 16.49 -14.97
CA VAL A 70 -8.57 16.22 -13.64
C VAL A 70 -8.20 14.80 -13.26
N ASN A 71 -7.55 14.65 -12.10
CA ASN A 71 -7.33 13.37 -11.46
C ASN A 71 -8.50 13.08 -10.53
N TYR A 72 -8.94 11.84 -10.45
CA TYR A 72 -10.02 11.46 -9.56
C TYR A 72 -9.67 10.19 -8.77
N SER A 73 -10.31 10.07 -7.63
CA SER A 73 -10.24 8.88 -6.79
C SER A 73 -11.58 8.63 -6.14
N ALA A 74 -11.92 7.36 -5.98
CA ALA A 74 -13.10 6.93 -5.25
C ALA A 74 -12.79 5.69 -4.43
N LYS A 75 -13.42 5.58 -3.26
CA LYS A 75 -13.29 4.48 -2.32
C LYS A 75 -14.63 4.15 -1.70
N ALA A 76 -15.01 2.89 -1.71
CA ALA A 76 -16.18 2.37 -1.02
C ALA A 76 -15.74 1.38 0.06
N GLN A 77 -16.32 1.50 1.26
CA GLN A 77 -16.09 0.62 2.38
C GLN A 77 -17.41 0.02 2.86
N PHE A 78 -17.45 -1.28 3.00
CA PHE A 78 -18.61 -2.04 3.49
C PHE A 78 -18.28 -2.57 4.88
N LEU A 79 -18.87 -1.97 5.91
CA LEU A 79 -18.49 -2.18 7.31
C LEU A 79 -19.42 -3.22 7.96
N PHE A 80 -18.99 -4.47 7.97
CA PHE A 80 -19.64 -5.53 8.71
C PHE A 80 -19.04 -5.65 10.15
N PRO A 81 -19.68 -6.33 11.09
CA PRO A 81 -19.25 -6.33 12.50
C PRO A 81 -17.78 -6.72 12.77
N ASN A 82 -17.21 -7.62 11.97
CA ASN A 82 -15.81 -8.05 12.12
C ASN A 82 -15.03 -7.95 10.81
N VAL A 83 -15.67 -7.53 9.73
CA VAL A 83 -15.11 -7.53 8.37
C VAL A 83 -15.33 -6.16 7.75
N ASN A 84 -14.30 -5.59 7.16
CA ASN A 84 -14.40 -4.43 6.30
C ASN A 84 -13.93 -4.81 4.90
N LEU A 85 -14.81 -4.69 3.91
CA LEU A 85 -14.45 -4.79 2.50
C LEU A 85 -14.19 -3.39 1.95
N VAL A 86 -13.13 -3.25 1.20
CA VAL A 86 -12.74 -1.98 0.58
C VAL A 86 -12.58 -2.19 -0.92
N LEU A 87 -13.21 -1.31 -1.70
CA LEU A 87 -12.98 -1.20 -3.15
C LEU A 87 -12.60 0.22 -3.45
N SER A 88 -11.56 0.43 -4.23
CA SER A 88 -11.13 1.75 -4.58
C SER A 88 -10.60 1.84 -6.02
N THR A 89 -10.68 3.02 -6.59
CA THR A 89 -10.14 3.33 -7.92
C THR A 89 -9.52 4.71 -7.93
N GLN A 90 -8.46 4.84 -8.70
CA GLN A 90 -7.79 6.13 -8.91
C GLN A 90 -7.37 6.26 -10.37
N LYS A 91 -7.59 7.43 -10.95
CA LYS A 91 -7.07 7.81 -12.25
C LYS A 91 -6.26 9.09 -12.12
N ILE A 92 -5.01 9.02 -12.54
CA ILE A 92 -4.08 10.15 -12.57
C ILE A 92 -3.50 10.33 -13.96
N LYS A 93 -3.13 11.56 -14.29
CA LYS A 93 -2.46 11.88 -15.55
C LYS A 93 -1.23 12.74 -15.26
N PRO A 94 -0.12 12.13 -14.81
CA PRO A 94 1.08 12.88 -14.43
C PRO A 94 1.75 13.62 -15.61
N SER A 95 1.52 13.17 -16.84
CA SER A 95 1.95 13.86 -18.07
C SER A 95 1.05 13.43 -19.23
N ASP A 96 1.57 12.89 -20.31
CA ASP A 96 0.78 12.43 -21.47
C ASP A 96 0.18 11.03 -21.29
N ILE A 97 0.58 10.32 -20.25
CA ILE A 97 0.15 8.96 -19.93
C ILE A 97 -0.89 9.00 -18.83
N THR A 98 -2.01 8.35 -19.06
CA THR A 98 -3.01 8.12 -18.02
C THR A 98 -2.67 6.85 -17.26
N VAL A 99 -2.69 6.91 -15.94
CA VAL A 99 -2.53 5.77 -15.05
C VAL A 99 -3.87 5.52 -14.37
N THR A 100 -4.43 4.33 -14.56
CA THR A 100 -5.66 3.88 -13.91
C THR A 100 -5.32 2.76 -12.94
N MET A 101 -5.80 2.87 -11.71
CA MET A 101 -5.57 1.89 -10.65
C MET A 101 -6.89 1.43 -10.07
N TYR A 102 -6.98 0.13 -9.81
CA TYR A 102 -8.08 -0.51 -9.10
C TYR A 102 -7.50 -1.27 -7.93
N ASP A 103 -8.15 -1.16 -6.82
CA ASP A 103 -7.73 -1.77 -5.57
C ASP A 103 -8.91 -2.41 -4.87
N GLY A 104 -8.69 -3.57 -4.28
CA GLY A 104 -9.66 -4.28 -3.49
C GLY A 104 -9.02 -4.94 -2.29
N GLY A 105 -9.62 -4.78 -1.13
CA GLY A 105 -9.10 -5.35 0.08
C GLY A 105 -10.15 -5.75 1.09
N ILE A 106 -9.74 -6.58 2.01
CA ILE A 106 -10.55 -7.08 3.11
C ILE A 106 -9.75 -7.01 4.40
N THR A 107 -10.36 -6.51 5.45
CA THR A 107 -9.82 -6.57 6.81
C THR A 107 -10.77 -7.37 7.69
N PHE A 108 -10.21 -8.21 8.54
CA PHE A 108 -10.92 -8.96 9.58
C PHE A 108 -10.33 -8.62 10.93
N HIS A 109 -11.21 -8.29 11.89
CA HIS A 109 -10.80 -8.00 13.26
C HIS A 109 -11.80 -8.62 14.25
N LYS A 110 -11.33 -9.57 15.06
CA LYS A 110 -12.14 -10.17 16.14
C LYS A 110 -11.28 -10.48 17.36
N GLY A 111 -11.62 -9.86 18.48
CA GLY A 111 -10.78 -9.95 19.68
C GLY A 111 -9.39 -9.41 19.43
N GLY A 112 -8.36 -10.19 19.76
CA GLY A 112 -6.97 -9.85 19.46
C GLY A 112 -6.50 -10.21 18.03
N PHE A 113 -7.30 -10.96 17.26
CA PHE A 113 -6.91 -11.42 15.92
C PHE A 113 -7.24 -10.39 14.86
N ILE A 114 -6.27 -10.09 14.01
CA ILE A 114 -6.36 -9.16 12.89
C ILE A 114 -5.80 -9.87 11.66
N ALA A 115 -6.54 -9.83 10.56
CA ALA A 115 -6.08 -10.28 9.26
C ALA A 115 -6.46 -9.27 8.19
N GLU A 116 -5.61 -9.12 7.18
CA GLU A 116 -5.86 -8.24 6.05
C GLU A 116 -5.30 -8.84 4.77
N ALA A 117 -6.00 -8.61 3.68
CA ALA A 117 -5.50 -8.87 2.34
C ALA A 117 -5.91 -7.71 1.42
N GLU A 118 -5.02 -7.28 0.56
CA GLU A 118 -5.21 -6.18 -0.38
C GLU A 118 -4.56 -6.53 -1.72
N TYR A 119 -5.21 -6.17 -2.81
CA TYR A 119 -4.73 -6.40 -4.16
C TYR A 119 -4.89 -5.14 -4.99
N LEU A 120 -3.83 -4.74 -5.67
CA LEU A 120 -3.77 -3.59 -6.57
C LEU A 120 -3.48 -4.03 -8.00
N TYR A 121 -4.29 -3.53 -8.94
CA TYR A 121 -4.02 -3.55 -10.37
C TYR A 121 -3.78 -2.12 -10.87
N LYS A 122 -2.71 -1.91 -11.64
CA LYS A 122 -2.30 -0.63 -12.18
C LYS A 122 -2.04 -0.75 -13.67
N HIS A 123 -2.77 0.04 -14.44
CA HIS A 123 -2.73 0.06 -15.91
C HIS A 123 -2.24 1.42 -16.41
N TYR A 124 -1.45 1.39 -17.48
CA TYR A 124 -0.94 2.58 -18.16
C TYR A 124 -1.52 2.67 -19.56
N SER A 125 -2.04 3.85 -19.93
CA SER A 125 -2.56 4.09 -21.28
C SER A 125 -1.44 4.02 -22.33
N LYS A 126 -1.82 3.70 -23.58
CA LYS A 126 -0.92 3.63 -24.75
C LYS A 126 0.18 2.55 -24.62
N ASP A 127 -0.04 1.52 -23.81
CA ASP A 127 0.97 0.49 -23.52
C ASP A 127 2.36 1.07 -23.17
N ALA A 128 2.35 2.22 -22.49
CA ALA A 128 3.57 2.96 -22.18
C ALA A 128 4.47 2.21 -21.19
N PHE A 129 3.86 1.38 -20.33
CA PHE A 129 4.53 0.56 -19.32
C PHE A 129 3.78 -0.77 -19.18
N HIS A 130 4.45 -1.79 -18.64
CA HIS A 130 3.78 -3.02 -18.26
C HIS A 130 2.80 -2.78 -17.11
N ASP A 131 1.64 -3.43 -17.18
CA ASP A 131 0.68 -3.44 -16.09
C ASP A 131 1.31 -4.02 -14.82
N VAL A 132 0.92 -3.46 -13.68
CA VAL A 132 1.44 -3.86 -12.38
C VAL A 132 0.36 -4.55 -11.58
N HIS A 133 0.68 -5.71 -11.04
CA HIS A 133 -0.10 -6.45 -10.07
C HIS A 133 0.67 -6.46 -8.75
N ALA A 134 0.05 -6.03 -7.67
CA ALA A 134 0.62 -6.10 -6.34
C ALA A 134 -0.38 -6.71 -5.37
N PHE A 135 0.11 -7.47 -4.41
CA PHE A 135 -0.67 -8.09 -3.37
C PHE A 135 0.04 -7.92 -2.04
N ASP A 136 -0.73 -7.67 -1.00
CA ASP A 136 -0.32 -7.68 0.40
C ASP A 136 -1.33 -8.51 1.21
N GLY A 137 -0.83 -9.34 2.11
CA GLY A 137 -1.68 -10.05 3.05
C GLY A 137 -0.95 -10.32 4.35
N PHE A 138 -1.59 -10.03 5.48
CA PHE A 138 -0.98 -10.25 6.78
C PHE A 138 -1.96 -10.74 7.84
N ILE A 139 -1.40 -11.32 8.88
CA ILE A 139 -2.05 -11.70 10.12
C ILE A 139 -1.28 -11.11 11.30
N CYS A 140 -2.01 -10.74 12.33
CA CYS A 140 -1.47 -10.24 13.59
C CYS A 140 -2.34 -10.74 14.74
N TYR A 141 -1.74 -11.00 15.90
CA TYR A 141 -2.48 -11.36 17.11
C TYR A 141 -2.02 -10.55 18.30
N ASP A 142 -2.90 -9.75 18.87
CA ASP A 142 -2.66 -8.90 20.03
C ASP A 142 -2.80 -9.68 21.34
N ILE A 143 -1.71 -9.88 22.06
CA ILE A 143 -1.64 -10.57 23.35
C ILE A 143 -1.43 -9.53 24.44
N PRO A 144 -2.45 -9.23 25.26
CA PRO A 144 -2.29 -8.29 26.37
C PRO A 144 -1.42 -8.90 27.48
N VAL A 145 -0.51 -8.11 28.03
CA VAL A 145 0.30 -8.49 29.18
C VAL A 145 -0.45 -8.06 30.46
N ILE A 146 -0.90 -9.04 31.23
CA ILE A 146 -1.75 -8.85 32.43
C ILE A 146 -0.98 -8.24 33.61
N ASN A 147 0.37 -8.41 33.65
CA ASN A 147 1.18 -7.89 34.74
C ASN A 147 1.24 -6.35 34.72
N GLN A 148 0.57 -5.71 35.65
CA GLN A 148 0.50 -4.24 35.77
C GLN A 148 1.86 -3.57 36.04
N LYS A 149 2.84 -4.29 36.56
CA LYS A 149 4.22 -3.80 36.76
C LYS A 149 5.10 -3.91 35.51
N SER A 150 4.61 -4.58 34.47
CA SER A 150 5.37 -4.73 33.23
C SER A 150 5.41 -3.41 32.45
N ILE A 151 6.58 -3.08 31.93
CA ILE A 151 6.76 -1.97 30.99
C ILE A 151 6.10 -2.33 29.65
N ILE A 152 6.00 -3.60 29.31
CA ILE A 152 5.32 -4.08 28.09
C ILE A 152 3.85 -4.29 28.43
N ARG A 153 2.96 -3.62 27.71
CA ARG A 153 1.52 -3.74 27.84
C ARG A 153 0.93 -4.80 26.92
N LYS A 154 1.51 -4.95 25.73
CA LYS A 154 0.99 -5.83 24.68
C LYS A 154 2.15 -6.37 23.84
N VAL A 155 2.03 -7.62 23.42
CA VAL A 155 2.93 -8.29 22.47
C VAL A 155 2.10 -8.73 21.27
N SER A 156 2.47 -8.32 20.07
CA SER A 156 1.73 -8.61 18.85
C SER A 156 2.63 -9.32 17.84
N PRO A 157 2.68 -10.68 17.85
CA PRO A 157 3.29 -11.43 16.76
C PRO A 157 2.53 -11.19 15.46
N LEU A 158 3.26 -11.11 14.35
CA LEU A 158 2.71 -10.81 13.05
C LEU A 158 3.51 -11.47 11.91
N ALA A 159 2.79 -11.76 10.82
CA ALA A 159 3.38 -12.30 9.60
C ALA A 159 2.70 -11.66 8.39
N ARG A 160 3.47 -11.38 7.34
CA ARG A 160 3.01 -10.76 6.09
C ARG A 160 3.64 -11.44 4.88
N TYR A 161 2.86 -11.54 3.83
CA TYR A 161 3.33 -11.88 2.49
C TYR A 161 2.99 -10.75 1.52
N ASP A 162 3.98 -10.29 0.79
CA ASP A 162 3.85 -9.29 -0.28
C ASP A 162 4.28 -9.89 -1.62
N PHE A 163 3.62 -9.47 -2.67
CA PHE A 163 3.94 -9.79 -4.04
C PHE A 163 3.88 -8.55 -4.92
N MET A 164 4.79 -8.47 -5.90
CA MET A 164 4.73 -7.49 -6.99
C MET A 164 5.19 -8.12 -8.30
N SER A 165 4.44 -7.87 -9.38
CA SER A 165 4.78 -8.32 -10.72
C SER A 165 5.98 -7.58 -11.31
N ASP A 166 6.46 -8.02 -12.45
CA ASP A 166 7.43 -7.28 -13.26
C ASP A 166 6.90 -5.87 -13.55
N HIS A 167 7.81 -4.90 -13.54
CA HIS A 167 7.49 -3.50 -13.74
C HIS A 167 8.50 -2.83 -14.68
N SER A 168 8.04 -1.86 -15.46
CA SER A 168 8.86 -1.08 -16.41
C SER A 168 8.87 0.39 -15.98
N ASP A 169 10.00 1.06 -16.15
CA ASP A 169 10.12 2.51 -16.01
C ASP A 169 9.82 3.26 -17.30
N GLY A 170 9.35 2.55 -18.34
CA GLY A 170 9.03 3.10 -19.64
C GLY A 170 10.21 3.17 -20.62
N THR A 171 11.41 2.77 -20.20
CA THR A 171 12.50 2.61 -21.17
C THR A 171 12.18 1.47 -22.12
N ARG A 172 12.45 1.71 -23.40
CA ARG A 172 12.30 0.71 -24.47
C ARG A 172 13.67 0.24 -24.92
N TYR A 173 13.75 -0.98 -25.41
CA TYR A 173 14.92 -1.41 -26.15
C TYR A 173 14.89 -0.70 -27.50
N GLY A 174 15.80 0.22 -27.74
CA GLY A 174 16.02 0.79 -29.06
C GLY A 174 16.55 -0.29 -29.99
N GLY A 175 15.69 -0.78 -30.87
CA GLY A 175 16.05 -1.59 -32.00
C GLY A 175 16.27 -0.71 -33.22
N SER A 176 16.75 -1.29 -34.32
CA SER A 176 16.69 -0.66 -35.63
C SER A 176 15.24 -0.40 -36.03
N ASP A 177 14.98 0.56 -36.90
CA ASP A 177 13.65 1.02 -37.36
C ASP A 177 12.66 -0.08 -37.83
N THR A 178 13.09 -1.34 -37.82
CA THR A 178 12.31 -2.52 -38.25
C THR A 178 11.85 -3.44 -37.12
N GLU A 179 12.31 -3.24 -35.89
CA GLU A 179 11.86 -4.03 -34.75
C GLU A 179 10.87 -3.23 -33.88
N LEU A 180 9.74 -3.87 -33.52
CA LEU A 180 8.79 -3.32 -32.55
C LEU A 180 9.51 -3.08 -31.23
N ASP A 181 9.57 -1.82 -30.79
CA ASP A 181 10.11 -1.44 -29.49
C ASP A 181 9.41 -2.21 -28.36
N ALA A 182 10.14 -3.08 -27.71
CA ALA A 182 9.65 -3.81 -26.54
C ALA A 182 9.88 -3.00 -25.26
N LEU A 183 8.88 -2.98 -24.38
CA LEU A 183 9.03 -2.39 -23.07
C LEU A 183 10.06 -3.16 -22.24
N LYS A 184 11.06 -2.45 -21.76
CA LYS A 184 12.09 -3.00 -20.90
C LYS A 184 11.56 -3.24 -19.50
N ILE A 185 11.66 -4.47 -19.00
CA ILE A 185 11.43 -4.78 -17.58
C ILE A 185 12.71 -4.44 -16.81
N ASN A 186 12.67 -3.46 -15.96
CA ASN A 186 13.80 -3.01 -15.14
C ASN A 186 13.53 -3.09 -13.64
N ASP A 187 12.32 -3.45 -13.24
CA ASP A 187 11.98 -3.79 -11.88
C ASP A 187 11.25 -5.15 -11.84
N TYR A 188 11.96 -6.19 -11.40
CA TYR A 188 11.53 -7.57 -11.54
C TYR A 188 10.51 -8.00 -10.51
N LYS A 189 9.71 -9.00 -10.90
CA LYS A 189 8.81 -9.75 -10.03
C LYS A 189 9.54 -10.18 -8.77
N ARG A 190 8.92 -9.90 -7.63
CA ARG A 190 9.44 -10.28 -6.33
C ARG A 190 8.34 -10.60 -5.33
N HIS A 191 8.74 -11.37 -4.35
CA HIS A 191 7.93 -11.70 -3.19
C HIS A 191 8.71 -11.31 -1.95
N ARG A 192 7.99 -10.97 -0.89
CA ARG A 192 8.56 -10.76 0.43
C ARG A 192 7.72 -11.49 1.46
N VAL A 193 8.39 -12.21 2.35
CA VAL A 193 7.80 -12.75 3.56
C VAL A 193 8.38 -11.99 4.74
N THR A 194 7.52 -11.44 5.57
CA THR A 194 7.93 -10.71 6.79
C THR A 194 7.35 -11.43 7.99
N GLY A 195 8.18 -11.75 8.96
CA GLY A 195 7.77 -12.22 10.28
C GLY A 195 8.29 -11.28 11.35
N GLY A 196 7.54 -11.07 12.42
CA GLY A 196 8.01 -10.16 13.45
C GLY A 196 7.11 -10.08 14.68
N VAL A 197 7.44 -9.11 15.51
CA VAL A 197 6.71 -8.82 16.75
C VAL A 197 6.69 -7.32 16.99
N THR A 198 5.55 -6.81 17.44
CA THR A 198 5.42 -5.45 17.98
C THR A 198 5.26 -5.54 19.49
N LEU A 199 6.08 -4.78 20.22
CA LEU A 199 6.02 -4.61 21.67
C LEU A 199 5.43 -3.23 21.97
N SER A 200 4.23 -3.18 22.51
CA SER A 200 3.61 -1.90 22.93
C SER A 200 3.94 -1.62 24.38
N LEU A 201 4.53 -0.46 24.63
CA LEU A 201 4.99 -0.06 25.96
C LEU A 201 3.87 0.63 26.74
N ALA A 202 3.88 0.45 28.07
CA ALA A 202 3.01 1.14 29.01
C ALA A 202 3.54 2.54 29.34
N LYS A 203 2.69 3.35 30.00
CA LYS A 203 3.13 4.64 30.55
C LYS A 203 4.40 4.47 31.42
N PRO A 204 5.34 5.43 31.40
CA PRO A 204 5.24 6.75 30.78
C PRO A 204 5.60 6.79 29.29
N PHE A 205 6.11 5.71 28.71
CA PHE A 205 6.72 5.68 27.37
C PHE A 205 5.71 5.40 26.27
N ILE A 206 4.52 5.46 26.27
CA ILE A 206 3.52 5.14 25.24
C ILE A 206 4.16 5.09 23.82
N SER A 207 4.81 3.99 23.51
CA SER A 207 5.51 3.78 22.24
C SER A 207 5.44 2.33 21.83
N ASP A 208 5.63 2.06 20.55
CA ASP A 208 5.74 0.73 19.98
C ASP A 208 7.19 0.45 19.52
N ILE A 209 7.66 -0.74 19.80
CA ILE A 209 8.91 -1.27 19.25
C ILE A 209 8.54 -2.37 18.29
N ARG A 210 8.83 -2.17 16.99
CA ARG A 210 8.58 -3.16 15.94
C ARG A 210 9.87 -3.82 15.54
N ILE A 211 9.91 -5.15 15.60
CA ILE A 211 11.05 -5.96 15.19
C ILE A 211 10.57 -6.89 14.09
N ASN A 212 11.06 -6.68 12.88
CA ASN A 212 10.65 -7.44 11.71
C ASN A 212 11.86 -8.06 11.01
N TYR A 213 11.75 -9.33 10.63
CA TYR A 213 12.65 -9.96 9.68
C TYR A 213 11.98 -10.05 8.32
N GLU A 214 12.62 -9.53 7.27
CA GLU A 214 12.15 -9.55 5.90
C GLU A 214 13.01 -10.46 5.04
N LYS A 215 12.38 -11.44 4.41
CA LYS A 215 12.96 -12.35 3.42
C LYS A 215 12.44 -12.03 2.04
N TYR A 216 13.35 -11.78 1.10
CA TYR A 216 13.01 -11.43 -0.27
C TYR A 216 13.31 -12.58 -1.23
N PHE A 217 12.43 -12.78 -2.21
CA PHE A 217 12.59 -13.76 -3.28
C PHE A 217 12.38 -13.06 -4.62
N TYR A 218 13.37 -13.15 -5.48
CA TYR A 218 13.37 -12.54 -6.80
C TYR A 218 13.21 -13.58 -7.90
N ARG A 219 12.71 -13.15 -9.05
CA ARG A 219 12.80 -13.92 -10.29
C ARG A 219 14.27 -14.23 -10.59
N LYS A 220 14.56 -15.44 -11.12
CA LYS A 220 15.89 -15.83 -11.57
C LYS A 220 16.44 -14.78 -12.55
N GLY A 221 17.62 -14.24 -12.29
CA GLY A 221 18.24 -13.16 -13.07
C GLY A 221 17.83 -11.73 -12.64
N GLY A 222 16.89 -11.57 -11.73
CA GLY A 222 16.55 -10.27 -11.15
C GLY A 222 17.64 -9.76 -10.22
N ILE A 223 17.93 -8.46 -10.31
CA ILE A 223 18.92 -7.81 -9.42
C ILE A 223 18.16 -7.20 -8.24
N ALA A 224 18.46 -7.65 -7.03
CA ALA A 224 17.90 -7.12 -5.82
C ALA A 224 18.37 -5.67 -5.58
N LYS A 225 17.42 -4.74 -5.40
CA LYS A 225 17.74 -3.39 -4.93
C LYS A 225 18.37 -3.46 -3.54
N THR A 226 19.31 -2.57 -3.23
CA THR A 226 20.02 -2.58 -1.95
C THR A 226 19.06 -2.50 -0.76
N SER A 227 17.96 -1.75 -0.90
CA SER A 227 16.92 -1.60 0.13
C SER A 227 15.99 -2.81 0.25
N GLU A 228 16.01 -3.75 -0.70
CA GLU A 228 15.10 -4.89 -0.78
C GLU A 228 15.88 -6.22 -0.75
N LYS A 229 16.81 -6.33 0.18
CA LYS A 229 17.53 -7.55 0.54
C LYS A 229 17.05 -8.06 1.89
N ASP A 230 17.32 -9.32 2.17
CA ASP A 230 17.05 -9.93 3.47
C ASP A 230 17.62 -9.07 4.58
N LYS A 231 16.78 -8.73 5.57
CA LYS A 231 17.18 -7.82 6.65
C LYS A 231 16.31 -7.96 7.89
N ILE A 232 16.89 -7.52 9.01
CA ILE A 232 16.12 -7.22 10.22
C ILE A 232 15.90 -5.71 10.28
N VAL A 233 14.68 -5.31 10.58
CA VAL A 233 14.29 -3.90 10.77
C VAL A 233 13.77 -3.75 12.18
N VAL A 234 14.32 -2.76 12.90
CA VAL A 234 13.83 -2.35 14.22
C VAL A 234 13.38 -0.90 14.11
N GLU A 235 12.16 -0.63 14.50
CA GLU A 235 11.55 0.69 14.48
C GLU A 235 11.02 1.04 15.86
N PHE A 236 11.26 2.27 16.29
CA PHE A 236 10.73 2.85 17.50
C PHE A 236 9.74 3.96 17.12
N MET A 237 8.54 3.94 17.68
CA MET A 237 7.46 4.88 17.37
C MET A 237 6.81 5.43 18.63
#